data_b6e3605c0b4758d53a03a4f0ac91df57
#
_entry.id   b6e3605c0b4758d53a03a4f0ac91df57
#
_cell.length_a   1.000
_cell.length_b   1.000
_cell.length_c   1.000
_cell.angle_alpha   90.00
_cell.angle_beta   90.00
_cell.angle_gamma   90.00
#
_symmetry.space_group_name_H-M   'P 1'
#
loop_
_entity.id
_entity.type
_entity.pdbx_description
1 polymer ?
#
loop_
_entity_poly.entity_id
_entity_poly.type
_entity_poly.pdbx_seq_one_letter_code
_entity_poly.pdbx_strand_id
1 'polypeptide(L)'
;NFDNIVEKTYKGELNLSIDSIINTIESLFAENSSSYFSSYRKYRYGLLKQLTLYQKAKSISNEYFLNQPIQYNNTAYMELFNLVYDKYFIHFGRTLAGKAIFDNISQQRSYSALKQTLATDSILANDTLKELVILKSLYGEFFDDEFSRSALLTILDSLYFNTRIPEHLVIAENIRSRVTKMLPGFVPTQFELKDQNGKTKSLNSFKDKYVYLNFCSTTSYTC
;
A
#
# COMPACT_ATOMS: atom_id res chain seq x y z
N ASN A 1 14.94 -21.98 1.71
CA ASN A 1 14.14 -20.83 2.13
C ASN A 1 13.95 -19.93 0.93
N PHE A 2 12.71 -19.55 0.62
CA PHE A 2 12.33 -18.72 -0.54
C PHE A 2 13.12 -17.41 -0.55
N ASP A 3 13.22 -16.71 0.59
CA ASP A 3 13.89 -15.42 0.70
C ASP A 3 15.39 -15.50 0.39
N ASN A 4 16.03 -16.60 0.74
CA ASN A 4 17.44 -16.87 0.38
C ASN A 4 17.60 -17.05 -1.15
N ILE A 5 16.64 -17.68 -1.83
CA ILE A 5 16.65 -17.84 -3.29
C ILE A 5 16.50 -16.46 -3.96
N VAL A 6 15.55 -15.65 -3.49
CA VAL A 6 15.33 -14.27 -4.00
C VAL A 6 16.60 -13.43 -3.82
N GLU A 7 17.21 -13.47 -2.64
CA GLU A 7 18.42 -12.71 -2.35
C GLU A 7 19.60 -13.15 -3.25
N LYS A 8 19.83 -14.44 -3.40
CA LYS A 8 20.89 -14.99 -4.27
C LYS A 8 20.65 -14.67 -5.74
N THR A 9 19.39 -14.71 -6.18
CA THR A 9 19.04 -14.34 -7.56
C THR A 9 19.26 -12.86 -7.80
N TYR A 10 18.88 -12.01 -6.86
CA TYR A 10 19.13 -10.57 -6.93
C TYR A 10 20.63 -10.22 -6.96
N LYS A 11 21.43 -10.96 -6.23
CA LYS A 11 22.90 -10.81 -6.23
C LYS A 11 23.59 -11.41 -7.46
N GLY A 12 22.85 -12.04 -8.37
CA GLY A 12 23.41 -12.72 -9.54
C GLY A 12 24.22 -13.99 -9.21
N GLU A 13 24.04 -14.54 -7.99
CA GLU A 13 24.75 -15.73 -7.51
C GLU A 13 24.15 -17.05 -8.05
N LEU A 14 22.94 -17.00 -8.61
CA LEU A 14 22.25 -18.15 -9.18
C LEU A 14 22.21 -18.04 -10.70
N ASN A 15 22.88 -18.95 -11.39
CA ASN A 15 22.84 -19.13 -12.85
C ASN A 15 21.62 -19.96 -13.32
N LEU A 16 20.53 -19.96 -12.55
CA LEU A 16 19.31 -20.70 -12.89
C LEU A 16 18.25 -19.72 -13.42
N SER A 17 17.52 -20.14 -14.44
CA SER A 17 16.35 -19.40 -14.89
C SER A 17 15.29 -19.40 -13.79
N ILE A 18 14.53 -18.31 -13.65
CA ILE A 18 13.46 -18.20 -12.67
C ILE A 18 12.42 -19.29 -12.86
N ASP A 19 12.11 -19.65 -14.10
CA ASP A 19 11.18 -20.74 -14.40
C ASP A 19 11.72 -22.10 -13.88
N SER A 20 13.03 -22.36 -13.99
CA SER A 20 13.64 -23.56 -13.39
C SER A 20 13.51 -23.58 -11.87
N ILE A 21 13.70 -22.42 -11.22
CA ILE A 21 13.53 -22.30 -9.77
C ILE A 21 12.07 -22.56 -9.38
N ILE A 22 11.11 -21.95 -10.08
CA ILE A 22 9.68 -22.14 -9.84
C ILE A 22 9.31 -23.63 -10.02
N ASN A 23 9.73 -24.26 -11.11
CA ASN A 23 9.46 -25.68 -11.38
C ASN A 23 10.05 -26.59 -10.30
N THR A 24 11.25 -26.29 -9.81
CA THR A 24 11.88 -27.04 -8.70
C THR A 24 11.07 -26.91 -7.42
N ILE A 25 10.61 -25.69 -7.09
CA ILE A 25 9.78 -25.45 -5.91
C ILE A 25 8.43 -26.18 -6.05
N GLU A 26 7.76 -26.06 -7.21
CA GLU A 26 6.46 -26.73 -7.45
C GLU A 26 6.60 -28.25 -7.34
N SER A 27 7.69 -28.85 -7.81
CA SER A 27 7.91 -30.30 -7.67
C SER A 27 8.05 -30.74 -6.22
N LEU A 28 8.64 -29.90 -5.35
CA LEU A 28 8.80 -30.18 -3.92
C LEU A 28 7.47 -30.10 -3.15
N PHE A 29 6.49 -29.37 -3.67
CA PHE A 29 5.22 -29.12 -3.01
C PHE A 29 4.01 -29.65 -3.80
N ALA A 30 4.22 -30.56 -4.75
CA ALA A 30 3.17 -31.11 -5.61
C ALA A 30 2.02 -31.76 -4.82
N GLU A 31 2.29 -32.38 -3.69
CA GLU A 31 1.30 -33.04 -2.83
C GLU A 31 0.54 -32.07 -1.91
N ASN A 32 0.99 -30.83 -1.78
CA ASN A 32 0.37 -29.86 -0.87
C ASN A 32 -0.75 -29.10 -1.57
N SER A 33 -1.99 -29.56 -1.37
CA SER A 33 -3.20 -29.10 -2.06
C SER A 33 -3.96 -27.97 -1.36
N SER A 34 -3.41 -27.36 -0.30
CA SER A 34 -4.06 -26.22 0.35
C SER A 34 -4.22 -25.06 -0.64
N SER A 35 -5.47 -24.64 -0.88
CA SER A 35 -5.78 -23.55 -1.81
C SER A 35 -5.11 -22.23 -1.41
N TYR A 36 -5.02 -21.96 -0.11
CA TYR A 36 -4.29 -20.78 0.42
C TYR A 36 -2.81 -20.87 0.07
N PHE A 37 -2.15 -21.99 0.35
CA PHE A 37 -0.72 -22.16 0.11
C PHE A 37 -0.37 -22.11 -1.38
N SER A 38 -1.19 -22.71 -2.24
CA SER A 38 -1.02 -22.61 -3.70
C SER A 38 -1.14 -21.17 -4.18
N SER A 39 -2.12 -20.43 -3.66
CA SER A 39 -2.29 -19.01 -3.96
C SER A 39 -1.13 -18.17 -3.42
N TYR A 40 -0.69 -18.41 -2.19
CA TYR A 40 0.47 -17.75 -1.58
C TYR A 40 1.72 -17.92 -2.47
N ARG A 41 2.04 -19.14 -2.90
CA ARG A 41 3.17 -19.43 -3.80
C ARG A 41 3.04 -18.67 -5.12
N LYS A 42 1.86 -18.68 -5.75
CA LYS A 42 1.60 -17.93 -6.99
C LYS A 42 2.07 -16.48 -6.90
N TYR A 43 1.66 -15.76 -5.85
CA TYR A 43 2.02 -14.35 -5.70
C TYR A 43 3.48 -14.15 -5.26
N ARG A 44 4.07 -15.10 -4.55
CA ARG A 44 5.51 -15.10 -4.28
C ARG A 44 6.34 -15.26 -5.55
N TYR A 45 5.86 -16.05 -6.53
CA TYR A 45 6.50 -16.13 -7.85
C TYR A 45 6.37 -14.83 -8.64
N GLY A 46 5.23 -14.15 -8.54
CA GLY A 46 5.06 -12.81 -9.09
C GLY A 46 6.07 -11.81 -8.53
N LEU A 47 6.28 -11.82 -7.21
CA LEU A 47 7.32 -11.04 -6.53
C LEU A 47 8.71 -11.36 -7.07
N LEU A 48 9.05 -12.64 -7.20
CA LEU A 48 10.33 -13.08 -7.73
C LEU A 48 10.55 -12.56 -9.15
N LYS A 49 9.56 -12.71 -10.04
CA LYS A 49 9.60 -12.19 -11.41
C LYS A 49 9.78 -10.67 -11.45
N GLN A 50 9.02 -9.93 -10.62
CA GLN A 50 9.08 -8.47 -10.57
C GLN A 50 10.46 -7.97 -10.12
N LEU A 51 11.04 -8.58 -9.08
CA LEU A 51 12.30 -8.13 -8.50
C LEU A 51 13.53 -8.53 -9.31
N THR A 52 13.49 -9.69 -9.98
CA THR A 52 14.67 -10.26 -10.64
C THR A 52 14.69 -10.07 -12.15
N LEU A 53 13.52 -10.11 -12.81
CA LEU A 53 13.43 -9.93 -14.26
C LEU A 53 13.09 -8.49 -14.66
N TYR A 54 12.91 -7.58 -13.68
CA TYR A 54 12.49 -6.20 -13.92
C TYR A 54 11.29 -6.12 -14.87
N GLN A 55 10.37 -7.08 -14.75
CA GLN A 55 9.17 -7.10 -15.60
C GLN A 55 8.37 -5.82 -15.37
N LYS A 56 7.86 -5.24 -16.46
CA LYS A 56 7.03 -4.05 -16.37
C LYS A 56 5.81 -4.31 -15.49
N ALA A 57 5.48 -3.37 -14.61
CA ALA A 57 4.31 -3.46 -13.73
C ALA A 57 3.02 -3.85 -14.46
N LYS A 58 2.84 -3.39 -15.70
CA LYS A 58 1.72 -3.77 -16.57
C LYS A 58 1.67 -5.28 -16.87
N SER A 59 2.81 -5.92 -17.13
CA SER A 59 2.88 -7.36 -17.40
C SER A 59 2.47 -8.17 -16.16
N ILE A 60 3.04 -7.81 -15.01
CA ILE A 60 2.70 -8.45 -13.73
C ILE A 60 1.24 -8.20 -13.34
N SER A 61 0.73 -6.98 -13.56
CA SER A 61 -0.67 -6.67 -13.28
C SER A 61 -1.62 -7.54 -14.12
N ASN A 62 -1.34 -7.70 -15.39
CA ASN A 62 -2.15 -8.55 -16.28
C ASN A 62 -2.13 -10.03 -15.86
N GLU A 63 -0.97 -10.55 -15.46
CA GLU A 63 -0.81 -11.97 -15.09
C GLU A 63 -1.43 -12.29 -13.72
N TYR A 64 -1.28 -11.38 -12.74
CA TYR A 64 -1.56 -11.68 -11.34
C TYR A 64 -2.82 -11.02 -10.77
N PHE A 65 -3.27 -9.88 -11.33
CA PHE A 65 -4.36 -9.10 -10.76
C PHE A 65 -5.56 -8.94 -11.68
N LEU A 66 -5.33 -8.86 -13.00
CA LEU A 66 -6.44 -8.70 -13.95
C LEU A 66 -7.35 -9.93 -13.89
N ASN A 67 -8.66 -9.69 -13.72
CA ASN A 67 -9.69 -10.73 -13.61
C ASN A 67 -9.48 -11.74 -12.46
N GLN A 68 -8.68 -11.39 -11.45
CA GLN A 68 -8.51 -12.20 -10.24
C GLN A 68 -9.26 -11.56 -9.07
N PRO A 69 -9.82 -12.36 -8.16
CA PRO A 69 -10.38 -11.84 -6.92
C PRO A 69 -9.28 -11.25 -6.03
N ILE A 70 -9.61 -10.17 -5.31
CA ILE A 70 -8.68 -9.58 -4.34
C ILE A 70 -8.54 -10.49 -3.13
N GLN A 71 -7.30 -10.72 -2.72
CA GLN A 71 -6.97 -11.60 -1.60
C GLN A 71 -6.43 -10.81 -0.42
N TYR A 72 -7.30 -10.08 0.27
CA TYR A 72 -6.93 -9.19 1.38
C TYR A 72 -6.13 -9.89 2.49
N ASN A 73 -6.41 -11.17 2.75
CA ASN A 73 -5.75 -11.96 3.79
C ASN A 73 -4.51 -12.74 3.29
N ASN A 74 -4.14 -12.60 2.03
CA ASN A 74 -2.94 -13.23 1.48
C ASN A 74 -1.79 -12.23 1.47
N THR A 75 -0.82 -12.41 2.36
CA THR A 75 0.31 -11.48 2.52
C THR A 75 1.14 -11.37 1.25
N ALA A 76 1.38 -12.47 0.53
CA ALA A 76 2.13 -12.44 -0.73
C ALA A 76 1.38 -11.68 -1.84
N TYR A 77 0.04 -11.80 -1.90
CA TYR A 77 -0.79 -10.98 -2.78
C TYR A 77 -0.60 -9.50 -2.48
N MET A 78 -0.71 -9.11 -1.20
CA MET A 78 -0.63 -7.71 -0.79
C MET A 78 0.78 -7.13 -0.95
N GLU A 79 1.82 -7.92 -0.74
CA GLU A 79 3.21 -7.51 -1.02
C GLU A 79 3.41 -7.22 -2.51
N LEU A 80 2.99 -8.13 -3.38
CA LEU A 80 3.08 -7.93 -4.83
C LEU A 80 2.22 -6.75 -5.28
N PHE A 81 0.99 -6.63 -4.76
CA PHE A 81 0.11 -5.48 -5.02
C PHE A 81 0.78 -4.16 -4.64
N ASN A 82 1.36 -4.08 -3.45
CA ASN A 82 2.02 -2.88 -2.98
C ASN A 82 3.22 -2.48 -3.84
N LEU A 83 3.95 -3.45 -4.37
CA LEU A 83 5.09 -3.22 -5.26
C LEU A 83 4.65 -2.77 -6.66
N VAL A 84 3.67 -3.47 -7.26
CA VAL A 84 3.21 -3.22 -8.64
C VAL A 84 2.52 -1.86 -8.77
N TYR A 85 1.75 -1.47 -7.77
CA TYR A 85 1.01 -0.20 -7.77
C TYR A 85 1.66 0.88 -6.90
N ASP A 86 2.99 0.77 -6.67
CA ASP A 86 3.70 1.82 -5.97
C ASP A 86 3.70 3.12 -6.78
N LYS A 87 3.45 4.27 -6.07
CA LYS A 87 3.37 5.61 -6.68
C LYS A 87 2.54 5.67 -7.97
N TYR A 88 1.44 4.90 -8.01
CA TYR A 88 0.66 4.72 -9.24
C TYR A 88 0.11 6.04 -9.79
N PHE A 89 -0.37 6.95 -8.95
CA PHE A 89 -0.88 8.25 -9.41
C PHE A 89 0.20 9.05 -10.13
N ILE A 90 1.42 9.06 -9.62
CA ILE A 90 2.55 9.76 -10.22
C ILE A 90 2.96 9.11 -11.53
N HIS A 91 3.10 7.78 -11.55
CA HIS A 91 3.54 7.08 -12.76
C HIS A 91 2.49 7.15 -13.88
N PHE A 92 1.24 6.89 -13.59
CA PHE A 92 0.17 6.96 -14.58
C PHE A 92 -0.16 8.40 -14.96
N GLY A 93 -0.12 9.35 -14.02
CA GLY A 93 -0.34 10.76 -14.25
C GLY A 93 0.63 11.41 -15.26
N ARG A 94 1.82 10.83 -15.44
CA ARG A 94 2.79 11.26 -16.47
C ARG A 94 2.44 10.79 -17.88
N THR A 95 1.49 9.87 -18.02
CA THR A 95 1.02 9.41 -19.33
C THR A 95 -0.04 10.33 -19.91
N LEU A 96 -0.25 10.29 -21.22
CA LEU A 96 -1.33 11.07 -21.87
C LEU A 96 -2.71 10.71 -21.30
N ALA A 97 -2.96 9.42 -21.03
CA ALA A 97 -4.24 8.92 -20.51
C ALA A 97 -4.47 9.35 -19.05
N GLY A 98 -3.42 9.41 -18.23
CA GLY A 98 -3.51 9.73 -16.80
C GLY A 98 -3.33 11.21 -16.45
N LYS A 99 -3.03 12.08 -17.42
CA LYS A 99 -2.68 13.50 -17.17
C LYS A 99 -3.71 14.29 -16.36
N ALA A 100 -4.98 13.85 -16.36
CA ALA A 100 -6.05 14.51 -15.62
C ALA A 100 -6.06 14.17 -14.12
N ILE A 101 -5.22 13.24 -13.63
CA ILE A 101 -5.20 12.85 -12.21
C ILE A 101 -4.95 14.04 -11.30
N PHE A 102 -3.97 14.89 -11.64
CA PHE A 102 -3.62 16.05 -10.84
C PHE A 102 -4.82 17.01 -10.73
N ASP A 103 -5.48 17.32 -11.84
CA ASP A 103 -6.66 18.18 -11.86
C ASP A 103 -7.83 17.56 -11.08
N ASN A 104 -8.10 16.27 -11.29
CA ASN A 104 -9.18 15.56 -10.60
C ASN A 104 -9.02 15.60 -9.07
N ILE A 105 -7.79 15.53 -8.57
CA ILE A 105 -7.49 15.55 -7.13
C ILE A 105 -7.43 16.99 -6.63
N SER A 106 -6.58 17.84 -7.23
CA SER A 106 -6.21 19.14 -6.68
C SER A 106 -7.26 20.21 -6.93
N GLN A 107 -7.89 20.23 -8.11
CA GLN A 107 -8.85 21.26 -8.53
C GLN A 107 -10.29 20.79 -8.34
N GLN A 108 -10.66 19.69 -8.99
CA GLN A 108 -12.03 19.19 -8.94
C GLN A 108 -12.36 18.49 -7.62
N ARG A 109 -11.37 17.94 -6.93
CA ARG A 109 -11.54 17.13 -5.71
C ARG A 109 -12.62 16.06 -5.87
N SER A 110 -12.64 15.42 -7.04
CA SER A 110 -13.73 14.54 -7.48
C SER A 110 -13.26 13.10 -7.58
N TYR A 111 -13.76 12.26 -6.67
CA TYR A 111 -13.54 10.81 -6.71
C TYR A 111 -14.04 10.18 -8.00
N SER A 112 -15.23 10.61 -8.50
CA SER A 112 -15.80 10.07 -9.73
C SER A 112 -14.96 10.41 -10.95
N ALA A 113 -14.44 11.63 -11.06
CA ALA A 113 -13.55 12.04 -12.14
C ALA A 113 -12.22 11.26 -12.09
N LEU A 114 -11.65 11.11 -10.90
CA LEU A 114 -10.46 10.29 -10.69
C LEU A 114 -10.69 8.84 -11.13
N LYS A 115 -11.79 8.22 -10.70
CA LYS A 115 -12.15 6.84 -11.07
C LYS A 115 -12.32 6.68 -12.59
N GLN A 116 -12.92 7.68 -13.27
CA GLN A 116 -13.05 7.70 -14.72
C GLN A 116 -11.69 7.80 -15.43
N THR A 117 -10.82 8.67 -14.97
CA THR A 117 -9.45 8.78 -15.53
C THR A 117 -8.69 7.45 -15.37
N LEU A 118 -8.76 6.83 -14.20
CA LEU A 118 -8.09 5.54 -13.96
C LEU A 118 -8.70 4.38 -14.77
N ALA A 119 -9.98 4.47 -15.15
CA ALA A 119 -10.62 3.47 -16.01
C ALA A 119 -10.04 3.44 -17.44
N THR A 120 -9.28 4.45 -17.84
CA THR A 120 -8.59 4.47 -19.14
C THR A 120 -7.34 3.56 -19.15
N ASP A 121 -6.84 3.13 -17.98
CA ASP A 121 -5.76 2.15 -17.92
C ASP A 121 -6.33 0.73 -17.92
N SER A 122 -5.95 -0.05 -18.93
CA SER A 122 -6.43 -1.43 -19.12
C SER A 122 -6.10 -2.36 -17.95
N ILE A 123 -5.05 -2.07 -17.17
CA ILE A 123 -4.69 -2.88 -16.00
C ILE A 123 -5.63 -2.65 -14.80
N LEU A 124 -6.45 -1.62 -14.85
CA LEU A 124 -7.46 -1.29 -13.84
C LEU A 124 -8.90 -1.47 -14.38
N ALA A 125 -9.11 -2.40 -15.30
CA ALA A 125 -10.44 -2.72 -15.82
C ALA A 125 -11.41 -3.23 -14.72
N ASN A 126 -10.87 -3.92 -13.71
CA ASN A 126 -11.66 -4.39 -12.55
C ASN A 126 -11.91 -3.24 -11.57
N ASP A 127 -13.17 -2.92 -11.31
CA ASP A 127 -13.56 -1.79 -10.45
C ASP A 127 -13.12 -1.97 -8.99
N THR A 128 -13.13 -3.20 -8.46
CA THR A 128 -12.65 -3.50 -7.10
C THR A 128 -11.15 -3.26 -6.99
N LEU A 129 -10.38 -3.75 -7.96
CA LEU A 129 -8.94 -3.53 -8.02
C LEU A 129 -8.61 -2.03 -8.15
N LYS A 130 -9.32 -1.32 -9.04
CA LYS A 130 -9.17 0.13 -9.23
C LYS A 130 -9.37 0.89 -7.93
N GLU A 131 -10.43 0.58 -7.20
CA GLU A 131 -10.73 1.24 -5.94
C GLU A 131 -9.66 0.96 -4.87
N LEU A 132 -9.16 -0.28 -4.81
CA LEU A 132 -8.04 -0.63 -3.91
C LEU A 132 -6.75 0.14 -4.28
N VAL A 133 -6.47 0.31 -5.58
CA VAL A 133 -5.32 1.12 -6.05
C VAL A 133 -5.51 2.59 -5.68
N ILE A 134 -6.74 3.14 -5.76
CA ILE A 134 -7.02 4.49 -5.30
C ILE A 134 -6.72 4.62 -3.80
N LEU A 135 -7.22 3.70 -2.96
CA LEU A 135 -6.97 3.71 -1.52
C LEU A 135 -5.47 3.68 -1.19
N LYS A 136 -4.73 2.77 -1.83
CA LYS A 136 -3.26 2.68 -1.67
C LYS A 136 -2.56 3.98 -2.07
N SER A 137 -2.93 4.53 -3.23
CA SER A 137 -2.30 5.74 -3.76
C SER A 137 -2.60 6.96 -2.89
N LEU A 138 -3.86 7.15 -2.46
CA LEU A 138 -4.22 8.21 -1.52
C LEU A 138 -3.39 8.13 -0.24
N TYR A 139 -3.21 6.92 0.32
CA TYR A 139 -2.39 6.74 1.52
C TYR A 139 -0.93 7.12 1.28
N GLY A 140 -0.34 6.72 0.15
CA GLY A 140 1.04 7.06 -0.20
C GLY A 140 1.24 8.56 -0.39
N GLU A 141 0.39 9.18 -1.21
CA GLU A 141 0.49 10.61 -1.54
C GLU A 141 0.24 11.54 -0.32
N PHE A 142 -0.36 11.01 0.74
CA PHE A 142 -0.58 11.79 1.97
C PHE A 142 0.72 12.18 2.66
N PHE A 143 1.80 11.46 2.41
CA PHE A 143 3.12 11.68 2.98
C PHE A 143 4.08 12.37 1.99
N ASP A 144 3.62 12.62 0.76
CA ASP A 144 4.33 13.38 -0.26
C ASP A 144 3.73 14.79 -0.39
N ASP A 145 4.44 15.73 -1.01
CA ASP A 145 4.02 17.13 -1.15
C ASP A 145 3.31 17.44 -2.48
N GLU A 146 3.03 16.42 -3.31
CA GLU A 146 2.43 16.59 -4.65
C GLU A 146 0.98 17.08 -4.55
N PHE A 147 0.23 16.58 -3.56
CA PHE A 147 -1.18 16.91 -3.38
C PHE A 147 -1.46 17.51 -2.01
N SER A 148 -2.40 18.46 -1.94
CA SER A 148 -2.82 18.97 -0.65
C SER A 148 -3.54 17.90 0.18
N ARG A 149 -3.21 17.79 1.46
CA ARG A 149 -3.83 16.82 2.38
C ARG A 149 -5.35 16.96 2.44
N SER A 150 -5.87 18.20 2.32
CA SER A 150 -7.31 18.45 2.31
C SER A 150 -7.98 17.87 1.05
N ALA A 151 -7.32 17.96 -0.12
CA ALA A 151 -7.85 17.37 -1.36
C ALA A 151 -7.88 15.84 -1.27
N LEU A 152 -6.78 15.23 -0.79
CA LEU A 152 -6.71 13.77 -0.59
C LEU A 152 -7.78 13.27 0.39
N LEU A 153 -8.02 13.99 1.50
CA LEU A 153 -9.10 13.65 2.44
C LEU A 153 -10.49 13.75 1.80
N THR A 154 -10.74 14.79 1.00
CA THR A 154 -12.02 14.93 0.29
C THR A 154 -12.28 13.74 -0.64
N ILE A 155 -11.26 13.28 -1.38
CA ILE A 155 -11.38 12.10 -2.24
C ILE A 155 -11.59 10.83 -1.41
N LEU A 156 -10.83 10.67 -0.32
CA LEU A 156 -10.96 9.51 0.57
C LEU A 156 -12.36 9.42 1.22
N ASP A 157 -12.88 10.55 1.73
CA ASP A 157 -14.22 10.62 2.31
C ASP A 157 -15.29 10.34 1.24
N SER A 158 -15.12 10.87 0.02
CA SER A 158 -16.03 10.57 -1.10
C SER A 158 -16.00 9.08 -1.47
N LEU A 159 -14.83 8.45 -1.51
CA LEU A 159 -14.71 7.00 -1.72
C LEU A 159 -15.42 6.23 -0.61
N TYR A 160 -15.17 6.58 0.66
CA TYR A 160 -15.77 5.93 1.82
C TYR A 160 -17.31 5.91 1.75
N PHE A 161 -17.94 7.03 1.36
CA PHE A 161 -19.41 7.11 1.25
C PHE A 161 -19.97 6.43 0.00
N ASN A 162 -19.17 6.18 -1.03
CA ASN A 162 -19.63 5.62 -2.30
C ASN A 162 -19.27 4.14 -2.48
N THR A 163 -18.27 3.61 -1.75
CA THR A 163 -17.91 2.20 -1.85
C THR A 163 -18.99 1.29 -1.31
N ARG A 164 -19.16 0.13 -1.95
CA ARG A 164 -20.04 -0.95 -1.49
C ARG A 164 -19.26 -2.18 -1.06
N ILE A 165 -17.93 -2.07 -0.99
CA ILE A 165 -17.02 -3.17 -0.67
C ILE A 165 -16.67 -3.05 0.81
N PRO A 166 -17.08 -4.00 1.67
CA PRO A 166 -16.86 -3.91 3.12
C PRO A 166 -15.40 -3.75 3.51
N GLU A 167 -14.50 -4.46 2.83
CA GLU A 167 -13.05 -4.37 3.08
C GLU A 167 -12.52 -2.97 2.76
N HIS A 168 -13.02 -2.33 1.72
CA HIS A 168 -12.60 -0.98 1.34
C HIS A 168 -13.10 0.08 2.32
N LEU A 169 -14.29 -0.11 2.91
CA LEU A 169 -14.77 0.75 4.01
C LEU A 169 -13.78 0.71 5.19
N VAL A 170 -13.41 -0.49 5.63
CA VAL A 170 -12.46 -0.67 6.73
C VAL A 170 -11.09 -0.08 6.40
N ILE A 171 -10.61 -0.29 5.17
CA ILE A 171 -9.33 0.26 4.72
C ILE A 171 -9.38 1.79 4.71
N ALA A 172 -10.44 2.39 4.15
CA ALA A 172 -10.60 3.84 4.08
C ALA A 172 -10.66 4.48 5.48
N GLU A 173 -11.39 3.87 6.41
CA GLU A 173 -11.46 4.31 7.81
C GLU A 173 -10.09 4.24 8.50
N ASN A 174 -9.37 3.14 8.32
CA ASN A 174 -8.03 2.97 8.86
C ASN A 174 -7.04 3.99 8.28
N ILE A 175 -7.08 4.24 6.96
CA ILE A 175 -6.28 5.28 6.33
C ILE A 175 -6.64 6.63 6.95
N ARG A 176 -7.92 7.00 6.98
CA ARG A 176 -8.39 8.27 7.55
C ARG A 176 -7.89 8.47 8.98
N SER A 177 -8.11 7.48 9.83
CA SER A 177 -7.64 7.51 11.22
C SER A 177 -6.13 7.73 11.30
N ARG A 178 -5.36 7.07 10.45
CA ARG A 178 -3.89 7.13 10.48
C ARG A 178 -3.34 8.47 10.00
N VAL A 179 -3.88 9.01 8.90
CA VAL A 179 -3.37 10.25 8.31
C VAL A 179 -3.85 11.51 9.05
N THR A 180 -4.94 11.43 9.82
CA THR A 180 -5.46 12.58 10.57
C THR A 180 -4.87 12.72 11.98
N LYS A 181 -4.27 11.67 12.53
CA LYS A 181 -3.77 11.66 13.94
C LYS A 181 -2.87 12.83 14.32
N MET A 182 -2.10 13.34 13.38
CA MET A 182 -1.13 14.41 13.62
C MET A 182 -1.48 15.70 12.88
N LEU A 183 -2.70 15.81 12.35
CA LEU A 183 -3.14 17.03 11.69
C LEU A 183 -3.67 18.05 12.73
N PRO A 184 -3.48 19.35 12.50
CA PRO A 184 -4.10 20.39 13.31
C PRO A 184 -5.63 20.21 13.35
N GLY A 185 -6.20 20.36 14.56
CA GLY A 185 -7.64 20.21 14.79
C GLY A 185 -8.11 18.77 15.08
N PHE A 186 -7.23 17.77 15.02
CA PHE A 186 -7.54 16.40 15.41
C PHE A 186 -7.00 16.07 16.80
N VAL A 187 -7.75 15.25 17.53
CA VAL A 187 -7.33 14.78 18.85
C VAL A 187 -6.17 13.80 18.72
N PRO A 188 -5.01 14.07 19.32
CA PRO A 188 -3.87 13.17 19.23
C PRO A 188 -4.13 11.85 19.97
N THR A 189 -3.43 10.80 19.56
CA THR A 189 -3.51 9.50 20.24
C THR A 189 -3.05 9.64 21.67
N GLN A 190 -3.90 9.19 22.61
CA GLN A 190 -3.57 9.19 24.02
C GLN A 190 -2.49 8.14 24.33
N PHE A 191 -1.61 8.47 25.24
CA PHE A 191 -0.62 7.54 25.78
C PHE A 191 -0.52 7.64 27.29
N GLU A 192 -0.10 6.59 27.93
CA GLU A 192 0.25 6.54 29.34
C GLU A 192 1.64 5.95 29.50
N LEU A 193 2.52 6.71 30.12
CA LEU A 193 3.92 6.33 30.37
C LEU A 193 4.28 6.57 31.84
N LYS A 194 5.14 5.72 32.39
CA LYS A 194 5.70 5.94 33.73
C LYS A 194 6.89 6.87 33.64
N ASP A 195 6.93 7.87 34.52
CA ASP A 195 8.09 8.74 34.68
C ASP A 195 9.21 8.01 35.49
N GLN A 196 10.36 8.64 35.66
CA GLN A 196 11.51 8.11 36.41
C GLN A 196 11.19 7.72 37.86
N ASN A 197 10.11 8.25 38.42
CA ASN A 197 9.63 7.95 39.78
C ASN A 197 8.53 6.88 39.79
N GLY A 198 8.24 6.23 38.63
CA GLY A 198 7.20 5.23 38.48
C GLY A 198 5.78 5.79 38.43
N LYS A 199 5.61 7.13 38.43
CA LYS A 199 4.29 7.77 38.36
C LYS A 199 3.79 7.81 36.92
N THR A 200 2.57 7.33 36.70
CA THR A 200 1.94 7.37 35.38
C THR A 200 1.63 8.80 34.96
N LYS A 201 2.05 9.13 33.75
CA LYS A 201 1.76 10.39 33.04
C LYS A 201 1.02 10.07 31.75
N SER A 202 -0.03 10.79 31.46
CA SER A 202 -0.79 10.72 30.21
C SER A 202 -0.78 12.07 29.51
N LEU A 203 -1.15 12.11 28.25
CA LEU A 203 -1.28 13.36 27.51
C LEU A 203 -2.32 14.27 28.17
N ASN A 204 -3.38 13.73 28.74
CA ASN A 204 -4.39 14.47 29.49
C ASN A 204 -3.85 15.17 30.74
N SER A 205 -2.73 14.71 31.30
CA SER A 205 -2.07 15.39 32.44
C SER A 205 -1.54 16.77 32.09
N PHE A 206 -1.48 17.08 30.80
CA PHE A 206 -0.95 18.34 30.24
C PHE A 206 -2.04 19.16 29.54
N LYS A 207 -3.31 18.92 29.87
CA LYS A 207 -4.42 19.69 29.31
C LYS A 207 -4.19 21.20 29.52
N ASP A 208 -4.54 21.97 28.49
CA ASP A 208 -4.37 23.44 28.45
C ASP A 208 -2.90 23.92 28.47
N LYS A 209 -1.94 23.03 28.13
CA LYS A 209 -0.53 23.35 27.97
C LYS A 209 -0.05 22.99 26.57
N TYR A 210 0.95 23.73 26.09
CA TYR A 210 1.73 23.29 24.92
C TYR A 210 2.61 22.10 25.31
N VAL A 211 2.57 21.03 24.55
CA VAL A 211 3.34 19.81 24.79
C VAL A 211 4.27 19.58 23.59
N TYR A 212 5.56 19.57 23.85
CA TYR A 212 6.56 19.16 22.88
C TYR A 212 7.00 17.72 23.20
N LEU A 213 6.79 16.80 22.26
CA LEU A 213 7.19 15.40 22.41
C LEU A 213 8.50 15.16 21.66
N ASN A 214 9.52 14.75 22.42
CA ASN A 214 10.80 14.33 21.86
C ASN A 214 11.00 12.83 22.13
N PHE A 215 11.23 12.07 21.07
CA PHE A 215 11.49 10.62 21.14
C PHE A 215 13.00 10.40 21.05
N CYS A 216 13.59 10.00 22.17
CA CYS A 216 15.02 9.79 22.27
C CYS A 216 15.35 8.32 22.60
N SER A 217 16.43 7.81 22.01
CA SER A 217 17.06 6.56 22.43
C SER A 217 18.25 6.87 23.33
N THR A 218 18.43 6.11 24.39
CA THR A 218 19.58 6.21 25.28
C THR A 218 20.92 5.92 24.57
N THR A 219 20.86 5.31 23.37
CA THR A 219 22.03 5.04 22.52
C THR A 219 22.29 6.10 21.47
N SER A 220 21.46 7.15 21.39
CA SER A 220 21.60 8.22 20.42
C SER A 220 22.43 9.37 20.97
N TYR A 221 23.54 9.68 20.32
CA TYR A 221 24.39 10.83 20.66
C TYR A 221 23.77 12.18 20.32
N THR A 222 22.71 12.22 19.51
CA THR A 222 22.03 13.43 19.07
C THR A 222 20.79 13.78 19.89
N CYS A 223 20.44 12.98 20.82
CA CYS A 223 19.44 13.22 21.85
C CYS A 223 20.04 13.88 23.07
#